data_28b0f0bf819e52a1b1707826c949f4bd
#
_entry.id   28b0f0bf819e52a1b1707826c949f4bd
#
_cell.length_a   1.000
_cell.length_b   1.000
_cell.length_c   1.000
_cell.angle_alpha   90.00
_cell.angle_beta   90.00
_cell.angle_gamma   90.00
#
_symmetry.space_group_name_H-M   'P 1'
#
loop_
_entity.id
_entity.type
_entity.pdbx_description
1 polymer ?
#
loop_
_entity_poly.entity_id
_entity_poly.type
_entity_poly.pdbx_seq_one_letter_code
_entity_poly.pdbx_strand_id
1 'polypeptide(L)'
;CKIQGSVHAGALLMVTNCTHAIAVESAKFSAPEILRGVWPHMVMAGLFRVMPKRVGLDFCMRGQAIDANKAQEWGLINESVAPEALDETVAKLAKDLASLAPGTMQFGLEAYVNQDNMNFDEALPYLGKKSAETFAGPDAKEGIAAFLEKREPKWD
;
A
#
# COMPACT_ATOMS: atom_id res chain seq x y z
N CYS A 1 -0.54 6.63 -4.35
CA CYS A 1 -1.75 7.03 -5.09
C CYS A 1 -2.41 8.24 -4.42
N LYS A 2 -2.54 9.36 -5.16
CA LYS A 2 -3.26 10.56 -4.73
C LYS A 2 -4.66 10.57 -5.37
N ILE A 3 -5.71 10.50 -4.56
CA ILE A 3 -7.09 10.30 -5.02
C ILE A 3 -7.88 11.58 -4.79
N GLN A 4 -8.17 12.30 -5.89
CA GLN A 4 -8.84 13.59 -5.89
C GLN A 4 -10.37 13.48 -6.12
N GLY A 5 -10.88 12.27 -6.35
CA GLY A 5 -12.29 12.03 -6.67
C GLY A 5 -12.67 10.56 -6.54
N SER A 6 -13.86 10.22 -6.99
CA SER A 6 -14.40 8.87 -6.82
C SER A 6 -13.68 7.82 -7.65
N VAL A 7 -13.59 6.61 -7.09
CA VAL A 7 -12.92 5.43 -7.67
C VAL A 7 -13.93 4.31 -7.82
N HIS A 8 -14.18 3.87 -9.04
CA HIS A 8 -15.20 2.86 -9.31
C HIS A 8 -14.65 1.74 -10.21
N ALA A 9 -15.17 0.52 -10.02
CA ALA A 9 -14.90 -0.62 -10.87
C ALA A 9 -13.41 -0.89 -11.07
N GLY A 10 -12.95 -1.06 -12.30
CA GLY A 10 -11.56 -1.34 -12.65
C GLY A 10 -10.52 -0.34 -12.09
N ALA A 11 -10.90 0.91 -11.80
CA ALA A 11 -10.01 1.89 -11.18
C ALA A 11 -9.57 1.49 -9.76
N LEU A 12 -10.36 0.68 -9.06
CA LEU A 12 -9.96 0.11 -7.77
C LEU A 12 -8.68 -0.73 -7.87
N LEU A 13 -8.46 -1.37 -9.02
CA LEU A 13 -7.25 -2.16 -9.23
C LEU A 13 -5.99 -1.29 -9.20
N MET A 14 -6.07 -0.06 -9.67
CA MET A 14 -4.94 0.89 -9.57
C MET A 14 -4.66 1.24 -8.10
N VAL A 15 -5.71 1.52 -7.32
CA VAL A 15 -5.57 1.87 -5.91
C VAL A 15 -4.98 0.71 -5.11
N THR A 16 -5.50 -0.51 -5.29
CA THR A 16 -5.06 -1.70 -4.53
C THR A 16 -3.65 -2.18 -4.89
N ASN A 17 -3.07 -1.72 -6.00
CA ASN A 17 -1.69 -2.02 -6.39
C ASN A 17 -0.69 -0.90 -6.02
N CYS A 18 -1.15 0.17 -5.37
CA CYS A 18 -0.26 1.17 -4.82
C CYS A 18 0.15 0.81 -3.39
N THR A 19 1.38 1.11 -3.01
CA THR A 19 1.86 0.93 -1.63
C THR A 19 1.13 1.85 -0.64
N HIS A 20 0.75 3.03 -1.09
CA HIS A 20 0.00 4.02 -0.31
C HIS A 20 -1.11 4.63 -1.14
N ALA A 21 -2.26 4.87 -0.51
CA ALA A 21 -3.41 5.52 -1.11
C ALA A 21 -3.98 6.56 -0.15
N ILE A 22 -3.97 7.83 -0.55
CA ILE A 22 -4.52 8.96 0.22
C ILE A 22 -5.61 9.60 -0.63
N ALA A 23 -6.79 9.80 -0.05
CA ALA A 23 -7.96 10.32 -0.75
C ALA A 23 -8.53 11.58 -0.11
N VAL A 24 -9.18 12.41 -0.91
CA VAL A 24 -10.07 13.44 -0.37
C VAL A 24 -11.27 12.79 0.30
N GLU A 25 -11.74 13.35 1.40
CA GLU A 25 -12.89 12.83 2.16
C GLU A 25 -14.21 12.79 1.36
N SER A 26 -14.32 13.61 0.31
CA SER A 26 -15.46 13.61 -0.62
C SER A 26 -15.45 12.44 -1.61
N ALA A 27 -14.33 11.71 -1.74
CA ALA A 27 -14.22 10.57 -2.66
C ALA A 27 -15.17 9.43 -2.27
N LYS A 28 -15.67 8.74 -3.30
CA LYS A 28 -16.50 7.53 -3.14
C LYS A 28 -15.84 6.35 -3.83
N PHE A 29 -15.99 5.17 -3.25
CA PHE A 29 -15.42 3.94 -3.76
C PHE A 29 -16.49 2.90 -3.96
N SER A 30 -16.54 2.21 -5.11
CA SER A 30 -17.48 1.12 -5.33
C SER A 30 -17.00 0.11 -6.35
N ALA A 31 -17.43 -1.15 -6.16
CA ALA A 31 -17.34 -2.21 -7.16
C ALA A 31 -18.77 -2.50 -7.70
N PRO A 32 -19.31 -1.63 -8.59
CA PRO A 32 -20.73 -1.62 -8.95
C PRO A 32 -21.13 -2.67 -9.99
N GLU A 33 -20.22 -3.54 -10.40
CA GLU A 33 -20.42 -4.53 -11.47
C GLU A 33 -21.63 -5.42 -11.19
N ILE A 34 -21.84 -5.86 -9.94
CA ILE A 34 -22.97 -6.73 -9.56
C ILE A 34 -24.33 -6.08 -9.84
N LEU A 35 -24.43 -4.76 -9.74
CA LEU A 35 -25.66 -4.03 -10.04
C LEU A 35 -26.03 -4.07 -11.54
N ARG A 36 -25.14 -4.60 -12.37
CA ARG A 36 -25.32 -4.77 -13.83
C ARG A 36 -25.25 -6.24 -14.24
N GLY A 37 -25.37 -7.17 -13.27
CA GLY A 37 -25.31 -8.61 -13.54
C GLY A 37 -23.93 -9.16 -13.85
N VAL A 38 -22.86 -8.39 -13.53
CA VAL A 38 -21.48 -8.81 -13.72
C VAL A 38 -20.78 -8.87 -12.36
N TRP A 39 -19.89 -9.83 -12.19
CA TRP A 39 -19.06 -9.92 -10.98
C TRP A 39 -17.72 -9.19 -11.17
N PRO A 40 -17.19 -8.48 -10.15
CA PRO A 40 -15.94 -7.72 -10.25
C PRO A 40 -14.69 -8.62 -10.16
N HIS A 41 -14.56 -9.61 -11.05
CA HIS A 41 -13.51 -10.63 -10.99
C HIS A 41 -12.10 -10.04 -10.92
N MET A 42 -11.77 -9.10 -11.79
CA MET A 42 -10.42 -8.51 -11.83
C MET A 42 -10.14 -7.66 -10.58
N VAL A 43 -11.12 -6.86 -10.19
CA VAL A 43 -11.01 -5.95 -9.03
C VAL A 43 -10.85 -6.74 -7.73
N MET A 44 -11.54 -7.86 -7.62
CA MET A 44 -11.49 -8.77 -6.47
C MET A 44 -10.05 -9.24 -6.17
N ALA A 45 -9.22 -9.42 -7.20
CA ALA A 45 -7.83 -9.85 -7.02
C ALA A 45 -7.00 -8.84 -6.19
N GLY A 46 -7.22 -7.54 -6.40
CA GLY A 46 -6.57 -6.50 -5.59
C GLY A 46 -7.25 -6.28 -4.24
N LEU A 47 -8.58 -6.23 -4.21
CA LEU A 47 -9.34 -5.95 -2.98
C LEU A 47 -9.02 -6.93 -1.85
N PHE A 48 -8.94 -8.24 -2.12
CA PHE A 48 -8.67 -9.25 -1.10
C PHE A 48 -7.22 -9.29 -0.60
N ARG A 49 -6.32 -8.50 -1.21
CA ARG A 49 -4.94 -8.30 -0.73
C ARG A 49 -4.82 -7.13 0.24
N VAL A 50 -5.74 -6.16 0.18
CA VAL A 50 -5.67 -4.95 1.02
C VAL A 50 -6.79 -4.87 2.05
N MET A 51 -7.93 -5.54 1.82
CA MET A 51 -9.08 -5.53 2.71
C MET A 51 -9.27 -6.88 3.42
N PRO A 52 -9.83 -6.89 4.64
CA PRO A 52 -10.28 -8.15 5.27
C PRO A 52 -11.25 -8.88 4.34
N LYS A 53 -11.03 -10.19 4.14
CA LYS A 53 -11.76 -10.99 3.13
C LYS A 53 -13.28 -10.86 3.21
N ARG A 54 -13.85 -10.86 4.43
CA ARG A 54 -15.30 -10.73 4.62
C ARG A 54 -15.81 -9.35 4.19
N VAL A 55 -15.07 -8.31 4.50
CA VAL A 55 -15.40 -6.92 4.15
C VAL A 55 -15.31 -6.72 2.63
N GLY A 56 -14.23 -7.19 2.01
CA GLY A 56 -14.08 -7.14 0.56
C GLY A 56 -15.16 -7.92 -0.19
N LEU A 57 -15.55 -9.08 0.35
CA LEU A 57 -16.64 -9.88 -0.25
C LEU A 57 -17.99 -9.15 -0.16
N ASP A 58 -18.35 -8.60 1.01
CA ASP A 58 -19.58 -7.81 1.20
C ASP A 58 -19.62 -6.59 0.26
N PHE A 59 -18.48 -5.89 0.13
CA PHE A 59 -18.33 -4.77 -0.79
C PHE A 59 -18.60 -5.15 -2.25
N CYS A 60 -18.06 -6.28 -2.72
CA CYS A 60 -18.33 -6.81 -4.05
C CYS A 60 -19.79 -7.24 -4.24
N MET A 61 -20.38 -7.89 -3.22
CA MET A 61 -21.76 -8.41 -3.29
C MET A 61 -22.80 -7.31 -3.30
N ARG A 62 -22.57 -6.20 -2.61
CA ARG A 62 -23.51 -5.08 -2.56
C ARG A 62 -23.35 -4.11 -3.72
N GLY A 63 -22.13 -3.93 -4.23
CA GLY A 63 -21.84 -2.98 -5.31
C GLY A 63 -22.11 -1.52 -4.98
N GLN A 64 -22.44 -1.22 -3.71
CA GLN A 64 -22.77 0.12 -3.23
C GLN A 64 -21.49 0.95 -2.99
N ALA A 65 -21.62 2.25 -3.17
CA ALA A 65 -20.53 3.17 -2.87
C ALA A 65 -20.35 3.37 -1.36
N ILE A 66 -19.11 3.33 -0.92
CA ILE A 66 -18.69 3.76 0.42
C ILE A 66 -17.96 5.11 0.34
N ASP A 67 -17.93 5.87 1.43
CA ASP A 67 -17.13 7.08 1.52
C ASP A 67 -15.66 6.81 1.85
N ALA A 68 -14.84 7.86 1.82
CA ALA A 68 -13.41 7.76 2.05
C ALA A 68 -13.07 7.33 3.49
N ASN A 69 -13.84 7.78 4.49
CA ASN A 69 -13.64 7.36 5.87
C ASN A 69 -13.89 5.86 6.04
N LYS A 70 -14.94 5.33 5.40
CA LYS A 70 -15.23 3.90 5.41
C LYS A 70 -14.17 3.09 4.62
N ALA A 71 -13.68 3.64 3.52
CA ALA A 71 -12.59 3.04 2.76
C ALA A 71 -11.30 2.95 3.59
N GLN A 72 -11.00 3.97 4.39
CA GLN A 72 -9.88 3.96 5.33
C GLN A 72 -10.11 2.92 6.47
N GLU A 73 -11.28 2.92 7.10
CA GLU A 73 -11.63 1.93 8.14
C GLU A 73 -11.46 0.48 7.63
N TRP A 74 -11.80 0.25 6.38
CA TRP A 74 -11.73 -1.06 5.75
C TRP A 74 -10.36 -1.44 5.17
N GLY A 75 -9.39 -0.52 5.24
CA GLY A 75 -8.03 -0.75 4.75
C GLY A 75 -7.86 -0.63 3.23
N LEU A 76 -8.87 -0.12 2.52
CA LEU A 76 -8.78 0.13 1.08
C LEU A 76 -7.84 1.29 0.76
N ILE A 77 -7.80 2.30 1.63
CA ILE A 77 -6.90 3.43 1.56
C ILE A 77 -6.22 3.64 2.92
N ASN A 78 -5.08 4.34 2.93
CA ASN A 78 -4.33 4.64 4.14
C ASN A 78 -4.92 5.82 4.91
N GLU A 79 -5.38 6.85 4.21
CA GLU A 79 -5.81 8.09 4.84
C GLU A 79 -6.88 8.82 4.01
N SER A 80 -7.83 9.43 4.71
CA SER A 80 -8.86 10.31 4.18
C SER A 80 -8.63 11.71 4.74
N VAL A 81 -8.49 12.71 3.87
CA VAL A 81 -8.13 14.09 4.25
C VAL A 81 -9.04 15.11 3.59
N ALA A 82 -9.11 16.31 4.18
CA ALA A 82 -9.77 17.45 3.55
C ALA A 82 -9.15 17.77 2.18
N PRO A 83 -9.92 18.24 1.19
CA PRO A 83 -9.41 18.47 -0.16
C PRO A 83 -8.20 19.38 -0.22
N GLU A 84 -8.15 20.42 0.60
CA GLU A 84 -7.05 21.38 0.71
C GLU A 84 -5.78 20.81 1.33
N ALA A 85 -5.89 19.73 2.11
CA ALA A 85 -4.76 19.08 2.76
C ALA A 85 -4.12 17.98 1.89
N LEU A 86 -4.78 17.52 0.84
CA LEU A 86 -4.35 16.36 0.07
C LEU A 86 -2.93 16.50 -0.51
N ASP A 87 -2.63 17.65 -1.11
CA ASP A 87 -1.34 17.88 -1.76
C ASP A 87 -0.20 17.91 -0.74
N GLU A 88 -0.40 18.58 0.38
CA GLU A 88 0.58 18.66 1.46
C GLU A 88 0.82 17.29 2.10
N THR A 89 -0.26 16.54 2.40
CA THR A 89 -0.16 15.21 3.01
C THR A 89 0.61 14.24 2.11
N VAL A 90 0.28 14.23 0.82
CA VAL A 90 0.99 13.36 -0.15
C VAL A 90 2.44 13.78 -0.33
N ALA A 91 2.72 15.08 -0.43
CA ALA A 91 4.08 15.59 -0.57
C ALA A 91 4.94 15.26 0.67
N LYS A 92 4.35 15.40 1.87
CA LYS A 92 5.02 15.02 3.12
C LYS A 92 5.36 13.54 3.15
N LEU A 93 4.38 12.67 2.88
CA LEU A 93 4.61 11.21 2.83
C LEU A 93 5.71 10.85 1.81
N ALA A 94 5.64 11.41 0.60
CA ALA A 94 6.65 11.16 -0.43
C ALA A 94 8.05 11.60 0.01
N LYS A 95 8.17 12.76 0.65
CA LYS A 95 9.43 13.26 1.20
C LYS A 95 9.95 12.38 2.33
N ASP A 96 9.08 11.97 3.24
CA ASP A 96 9.45 11.12 4.37
C ASP A 96 9.99 9.77 3.85
N LEU A 97 9.31 9.14 2.88
CA LEU A 97 9.78 7.90 2.25
C LEU A 97 11.08 8.08 1.46
N ALA A 98 11.22 9.18 0.73
CA ALA A 98 12.42 9.48 -0.05
C ALA A 98 13.65 9.80 0.82
N SER A 99 13.46 10.09 2.10
CA SER A 99 14.56 10.30 3.06
C SER A 99 15.13 9.01 3.65
N LEU A 100 14.51 7.87 3.37
CA LEU A 100 14.93 6.56 3.87
C LEU A 100 15.90 5.90 2.89
N ALA A 101 16.61 4.86 3.37
CA ALA A 101 17.60 4.10 2.62
C ALA A 101 17.01 3.51 1.32
N PRO A 102 17.38 3.99 0.11
CA PRO A 102 16.70 3.62 -1.13
C PRO A 102 16.95 2.17 -1.52
N GLY A 103 18.16 1.66 -1.34
CA GLY A 103 18.49 0.26 -1.64
C GLY A 103 17.74 -0.70 -0.72
N THR A 104 17.70 -0.41 0.57
CA THR A 104 16.95 -1.20 1.56
C THR A 104 15.45 -1.18 1.24
N MET A 105 14.89 -0.03 0.86
CA MET A 105 13.48 0.09 0.45
C MET A 105 13.17 -0.77 -0.77
N GLN A 106 14.02 -0.72 -1.79
CA GLN A 106 13.87 -1.53 -3.01
C GLN A 106 13.92 -3.03 -2.68
N PHE A 107 14.90 -3.48 -1.89
CA PHE A 107 15.01 -4.88 -1.46
C PHE A 107 13.78 -5.34 -0.66
N GLY A 108 13.29 -4.48 0.23
CA GLY A 108 12.09 -4.77 1.04
C GLY A 108 10.84 -4.93 0.19
N LEU A 109 10.61 -4.03 -0.76
CA LEU A 109 9.47 -4.10 -1.69
C LEU A 109 9.54 -5.34 -2.60
N GLU A 110 10.73 -5.68 -3.12
CA GLU A 110 10.94 -6.91 -3.88
C GLU A 110 10.61 -8.16 -3.04
N ALA A 111 11.12 -8.21 -1.80
CA ALA A 111 10.86 -9.31 -0.90
C ALA A 111 9.38 -9.43 -0.55
N TYR A 112 8.69 -8.31 -0.32
CA TYR A 112 7.25 -8.27 -0.06
C TYR A 112 6.44 -8.88 -1.22
N VAL A 113 6.71 -8.47 -2.46
CA VAL A 113 5.99 -8.97 -3.64
C VAL A 113 6.25 -10.47 -3.86
N ASN A 114 7.50 -10.90 -3.70
CA ASN A 114 7.87 -12.29 -3.97
C ASN A 114 7.31 -13.26 -2.92
N GLN A 115 7.20 -12.84 -1.65
CA GLN A 115 6.69 -13.71 -0.58
C GLN A 115 5.15 -13.80 -0.54
N ASP A 116 4.42 -12.92 -1.21
CA ASP A 116 2.96 -12.77 -1.09
C ASP A 116 2.17 -14.06 -1.41
N ASN A 117 2.72 -14.92 -2.28
CA ASN A 117 2.09 -16.19 -2.64
C ASN A 117 2.78 -17.42 -2.00
N MET A 118 3.75 -17.22 -1.10
CA MET A 118 4.41 -18.30 -0.37
C MET A 118 3.61 -18.68 0.86
N ASN A 119 3.62 -19.97 1.23
CA ASN A 119 3.18 -20.35 2.56
C ASN A 119 4.25 -19.96 3.60
N PHE A 120 3.92 -20.05 4.90
CA PHE A 120 4.81 -19.59 5.96
C PHE A 120 6.16 -20.32 5.98
N ASP A 121 6.15 -21.64 5.73
CA ASP A 121 7.37 -22.47 5.77
C ASP A 121 8.31 -22.17 4.60
N GLU A 122 7.78 -21.69 3.48
CA GLU A 122 8.54 -21.23 2.33
C GLU A 122 9.00 -19.76 2.50
N ALA A 123 8.13 -18.90 3.02
CA ALA A 123 8.41 -17.49 3.18
C ALA A 123 9.54 -17.22 4.18
N LEU A 124 9.56 -17.94 5.31
CA LEU A 124 10.50 -17.65 6.40
C LEU A 124 11.98 -17.89 5.98
N PRO A 125 12.36 -19.00 5.34
CA PRO A 125 13.73 -19.18 4.84
C PRO A 125 14.10 -18.17 3.75
N TYR A 126 13.15 -17.85 2.84
CA TYR A 126 13.35 -16.85 1.80
C TYR A 126 13.64 -15.46 2.40
N LEU A 127 12.81 -15.01 3.34
CA LEU A 127 12.97 -13.72 4.01
C LEU A 127 14.23 -13.69 4.90
N GLY A 128 14.62 -14.81 5.51
CA GLY A 128 15.87 -14.94 6.24
C GLY A 128 17.10 -14.69 5.34
N LYS A 129 17.09 -15.23 4.12
CA LYS A 129 18.13 -14.96 3.13
C LYS A 129 18.14 -13.49 2.71
N LYS A 130 16.97 -12.91 2.41
CA LYS A 130 16.85 -11.49 2.05
C LYS A 130 17.29 -10.56 3.18
N SER A 131 17.01 -10.92 4.44
CA SER A 131 17.50 -10.20 5.61
C SER A 131 19.04 -10.19 5.67
N ALA A 132 19.68 -11.33 5.47
CA ALA A 132 21.14 -11.42 5.47
C ALA A 132 21.77 -10.58 4.33
N GLU A 133 21.17 -10.60 3.13
CA GLU A 133 21.59 -9.77 2.00
C GLU A 133 21.49 -8.27 2.33
N THR A 134 20.39 -7.84 2.95
CA THR A 134 20.17 -6.44 3.38
C THR A 134 21.21 -6.01 4.41
N PHE A 135 21.47 -6.84 5.43
CA PHE A 135 22.49 -6.53 6.47
C PHE A 135 23.91 -6.43 5.90
N ALA A 136 24.21 -7.16 4.85
CA ALA A 136 25.50 -7.08 4.16
C ALA A 136 25.64 -5.87 3.24
N GLY A 137 24.51 -5.20 2.94
CA GLY A 137 24.42 -4.09 1.99
C GLY A 137 25.03 -2.77 2.51
N PRO A 138 25.23 -1.79 1.60
CA PRO A 138 25.82 -0.50 1.96
C PRO A 138 24.91 0.32 2.88
N ASP A 139 23.61 0.34 2.63
CA ASP A 139 22.64 1.10 3.43
C ASP A 139 22.65 0.67 4.90
N ALA A 140 22.68 -0.65 5.17
CA ALA A 140 22.73 -1.15 6.55
C ALA A 140 24.02 -0.76 7.24
N LYS A 141 25.15 -0.78 6.54
CA LYS A 141 26.46 -0.35 7.07
C LYS A 141 26.43 1.13 7.44
N GLU A 142 25.97 1.98 6.53
CA GLU A 142 25.84 3.42 6.77
C GLU A 142 24.86 3.71 7.92
N GLY A 143 23.67 3.10 7.90
CA GLY A 143 22.65 3.32 8.92
C GLY A 143 23.13 2.92 10.33
N ILE A 144 23.83 1.79 10.45
CA ILE A 144 24.41 1.33 11.72
C ILE A 144 25.53 2.27 12.18
N ALA A 145 26.43 2.68 11.27
CA ALA A 145 27.51 3.60 11.59
C ALA A 145 26.97 4.96 12.05
N ALA A 146 26.01 5.53 11.31
CA ALA A 146 25.37 6.79 11.65
C ALA A 146 24.67 6.73 13.02
N PHE A 147 23.98 5.62 13.32
CA PHE A 147 23.36 5.43 14.64
C PHE A 147 24.38 5.40 15.79
N LEU A 148 25.49 4.67 15.63
CA LEU A 148 26.56 4.61 16.64
C LEU A 148 27.27 5.95 16.83
N GLU A 149 27.44 6.70 15.74
CA GLU A 149 28.08 8.01 15.73
C GLU A 149 27.12 9.16 16.09
N LYS A 150 25.82 8.85 16.30
CA LYS A 150 24.76 9.84 16.60
C LYS A 150 24.66 10.96 15.57
N ARG A 151 24.78 10.63 14.31
CA ARG A 151 24.61 11.53 13.17
C ARG A 151 23.48 11.05 12.25
N GLU A 152 23.04 11.94 11.36
CA GLU A 152 22.14 11.57 10.28
C GLU A 152 22.84 10.66 9.27
N PRO A 153 22.18 9.60 8.77
CA PRO A 153 22.71 8.75 7.72
C PRO A 153 22.75 9.50 6.39
N LYS A 154 23.68 9.10 5.53
CA LYS A 154 23.81 9.62 4.15
C LYS A 154 23.63 8.45 3.20
N TRP A 155 22.53 8.47 2.48
CA TRP A 155 22.21 7.46 1.50
C TRP A 155 22.79 7.83 0.12
N ASP A 156 23.52 6.88 -0.51
CA ASP A 156 24.09 7.02 -1.86
C ASP A 156 23.12 6.55 -2.95
#